data_76cd09531f2362dd4944b03258f86bfd
#
_entry.id   76cd09531f2362dd4944b03258f86bfd
#
_cell.length_a   1.000
_cell.length_b   1.000
_cell.length_c   1.000
_cell.angle_alpha   90.00
_cell.angle_beta   90.00
_cell.angle_gamma   90.00
#
_symmetry.space_group_name_H-M   'P 1'
#
loop_
_entity.id
_entity.type
_entity.pdbx_description
1 polymer ?
#
loop_
_entity_poly.entity_id
_entity_poly.type
_entity_poly.pdbx_seq_one_letter_code
_entity_poly.pdbx_strand_id
1 'polypeptide(L)'
;TKVFLREQLSLRAYDLEIHEPLDQLFNMARKCGKDVDYVRGNTLGILIEPTDLLFIDTWHSQKQLREELKIHGNAASKYLVFHDTHTYGVRDEQADWAKNPNRKAMAGQGLLPAVIDFVIANPHWKFKMHKTNNNGLTVLERRG
;
A
#
# COMPACT_ATOMS: atom_id res chain seq x y z
N THR A 1 8.78 -5.91 5.21
CA THR A 1 8.41 -5.98 6.65
C THR A 1 9.64 -6.05 7.56
N LYS A 2 10.61 -6.98 7.33
CA LYS A 2 11.81 -7.11 8.20
C LYS A 2 12.62 -5.82 8.35
N VAL A 3 12.69 -4.98 7.31
CA VAL A 3 13.40 -3.70 7.35
C VAL A 3 12.72 -2.75 8.33
N PHE A 4 11.41 -2.59 8.25
CA PHE A 4 10.65 -1.73 9.16
C PHE A 4 10.74 -2.18 10.62
N LEU A 5 10.76 -3.49 10.87
CA LEU A 5 10.86 -4.04 12.23
C LEU A 5 12.23 -3.83 12.89
N ARG A 6 13.29 -3.54 12.12
CA ARG A 6 14.61 -3.21 12.68
C ARG A 6 14.67 -1.78 13.23
N GLU A 7 13.91 -0.87 12.64
CA GLU A 7 13.86 0.52 13.07
C GLU A 7 13.03 0.67 14.34
N GLN A 8 13.23 1.74 15.08
CA GLN A 8 12.39 2.08 16.25
C GLN A 8 11.13 2.82 15.77
N LEU A 9 10.26 2.10 15.08
CA LEU A 9 9.03 2.66 14.51
C LEU A 9 7.82 1.97 15.12
N SER A 10 6.74 2.73 15.29
CA SER A 10 5.41 2.16 15.42
C SER A 10 5.00 1.61 14.06
N LEU A 11 4.62 0.32 13.99
CA LEU A 11 4.27 -0.34 12.74
C LEU A 11 2.94 -1.07 12.85
N ARG A 12 2.01 -0.74 11.96
CA ARG A 12 0.77 -1.50 11.76
C ARG A 12 0.81 -2.10 10.36
N ALA A 13 0.71 -3.42 10.27
CA ALA A 13 0.61 -4.14 9.00
C ALA A 13 -0.77 -4.77 8.88
N TYR A 14 -1.37 -4.65 7.70
CA TYR A 14 -2.71 -5.17 7.39
C TYR A 14 -2.63 -6.14 6.23
N ASP A 15 -3.31 -7.27 6.32
CA ASP A 15 -3.41 -8.26 5.25
C ASP A 15 -4.78 -8.96 5.31
N LEU A 16 -5.25 -9.48 4.19
CA LEU A 16 -6.47 -10.29 4.13
C LEU A 16 -6.34 -11.59 4.94
N GLU A 17 -5.13 -12.12 5.04
CA GLU A 17 -4.81 -13.34 5.77
C GLU A 17 -3.63 -13.12 6.71
N ILE A 18 -3.61 -13.87 7.80
CA ILE A 18 -2.46 -13.91 8.69
C ILE A 18 -1.51 -15.01 8.22
N HIS A 19 -0.32 -14.61 7.82
CA HIS A 19 0.75 -15.52 7.42
C HIS A 19 1.60 -15.88 8.62
N GLU A 20 1.56 -17.16 9.04
CA GLU A 20 2.20 -17.63 10.27
C GLU A 20 3.68 -17.20 10.45
N PRO A 21 4.58 -17.31 9.46
CA PRO A 21 5.95 -16.85 9.63
C PRO A 21 6.07 -15.35 9.90
N LEU A 22 5.15 -14.55 9.35
CA LEU A 22 5.12 -13.12 9.57
C LEU A 22 4.53 -12.79 10.94
N ASP A 23 3.47 -13.47 11.35
CA ASP A 23 2.87 -13.31 12.68
C ASP A 23 3.86 -13.66 13.79
N GLN A 24 4.63 -14.75 13.65
CA GLN A 24 5.70 -15.09 14.57
C GLN A 24 6.74 -13.97 14.68
N LEU A 25 7.13 -13.34 13.55
CA LEU A 25 8.06 -12.23 13.55
C LEU A 25 7.52 -11.01 14.30
N PHE A 26 6.25 -10.68 14.11
CA PHE A 26 5.58 -9.59 14.84
C PHE A 26 5.46 -9.92 16.34
N ASN A 27 5.14 -11.17 16.69
CA ASN A 27 5.10 -11.63 18.07
C ASN A 27 6.48 -11.51 18.75
N MET A 28 7.55 -11.88 18.07
CA MET A 28 8.92 -11.69 18.57
C MET A 28 9.25 -10.21 18.75
N ALA A 29 8.90 -9.36 17.80
CA ALA A 29 9.16 -7.93 17.89
C ALA A 29 8.42 -7.29 19.08
N ARG A 30 7.15 -7.66 19.33
CA ARG A 30 6.40 -7.23 20.53
C ARG A 30 7.06 -7.66 21.84
N LYS A 31 7.53 -8.91 21.92
CA LYS A 31 8.27 -9.41 23.09
C LYS A 31 9.58 -8.63 23.33
N CYS A 32 10.16 -8.05 22.28
CA CYS A 32 11.32 -7.15 22.37
C CYS A 32 10.95 -5.69 22.64
N GLY A 33 9.71 -5.38 23.04
CA GLY A 33 9.25 -4.04 23.36
C GLY A 33 8.97 -3.15 22.15
N LYS A 34 8.85 -3.70 20.93
CA LYS A 34 8.46 -2.93 19.74
C LYS A 34 6.96 -2.66 19.72
N ASP A 35 6.58 -1.44 19.34
CA ASP A 35 5.18 -1.07 19.09
C ASP A 35 4.77 -1.49 17.68
N VAL A 36 4.34 -2.74 17.56
CA VAL A 36 4.02 -3.35 16.26
C VAL A 36 2.79 -4.24 16.33
N ASP A 37 1.91 -4.15 15.32
CA ASP A 37 0.77 -5.03 15.17
C ASP A 37 0.64 -5.56 13.74
N TYR A 38 0.21 -6.82 13.63
CA TYR A 38 -0.16 -7.47 12.39
C TYR A 38 -1.65 -7.83 12.46
N VAL A 39 -2.45 -7.17 11.63
CA VAL A 39 -3.90 -7.17 11.72
C VAL A 39 -4.49 -7.81 10.47
N ARG A 40 -5.38 -8.80 10.67
CA ARG A 40 -6.19 -9.31 9.57
C ARG A 40 -7.28 -8.30 9.23
N GLY A 41 -7.31 -7.85 7.98
CA GLY A 41 -8.34 -6.90 7.53
C GLY A 41 -8.31 -6.65 6.03
N ASN A 42 -9.50 -6.43 5.48
CA ASN A 42 -9.61 -5.94 4.11
C ASN A 42 -9.42 -4.42 4.11
N THR A 43 -8.39 -3.95 3.41
CA THR A 43 -8.07 -2.51 3.31
C THR A 43 -9.23 -1.64 2.80
N LEU A 44 -10.17 -2.21 2.07
CA LEU A 44 -11.40 -1.50 1.64
C LEU A 44 -12.50 -1.45 2.70
N GLY A 45 -12.36 -2.19 3.81
CA GLY A 45 -13.39 -2.30 4.85
C GLY A 45 -12.94 -1.87 6.24
N ILE A 46 -11.70 -1.39 6.39
CA ILE A 46 -11.12 -0.91 7.65
C ILE A 46 -10.72 0.56 7.51
N LEU A 47 -10.51 1.21 8.65
CA LEU A 47 -9.82 2.51 8.71
C LEU A 47 -8.49 2.30 9.40
N ILE A 48 -7.43 2.82 8.79
CA ILE A 48 -6.08 2.81 9.39
C ILE A 48 -5.93 4.00 10.35
N GLU A 49 -5.03 3.85 11.32
CA GLU A 49 -4.63 4.96 12.18
C GLU A 49 -3.87 6.03 11.39
N PRO A 50 -3.93 7.33 11.81
CA PRO A 50 -3.05 8.35 11.27
C PRO A 50 -1.59 7.93 11.37
N THR A 51 -0.83 8.11 10.30
CA THR A 51 0.56 7.66 10.21
C THR A 51 1.44 8.70 9.52
N ASP A 52 2.74 8.64 9.74
CA ASP A 52 3.69 9.45 8.98
C ASP A 52 3.92 8.91 7.57
N LEU A 53 3.90 7.59 7.42
CA LEU A 53 4.12 6.92 6.15
C LEU A 53 3.10 5.79 5.96
N LEU A 54 2.41 5.81 4.84
CA LEU A 54 1.56 4.71 4.38
C LEU A 54 2.24 4.02 3.20
N PHE A 55 2.55 2.72 3.35
CA PHE A 55 3.07 1.86 2.30
C PHE A 55 1.95 0.95 1.79
N ILE A 56 1.64 1.05 0.48
CA ILE A 56 0.60 0.27 -0.17
C ILE A 56 1.25 -0.72 -1.13
N ASP A 57 1.01 -2.00 -0.88
CA ASP A 57 1.46 -3.15 -1.68
C ASP A 57 0.35 -4.22 -1.64
N THR A 58 -0.76 -3.88 -2.25
CA THR A 58 -1.99 -4.67 -2.27
C THR A 58 -2.22 -5.26 -3.67
N TRP A 59 -3.45 -5.67 -3.99
CA TRP A 59 -3.74 -6.15 -5.34
C TRP A 59 -3.54 -5.03 -6.39
N HIS A 60 -2.74 -5.32 -7.41
CA HIS A 60 -2.25 -4.34 -8.39
C HIS A 60 -3.31 -4.02 -9.45
N SER A 61 -4.39 -3.38 -9.05
CA SER A 61 -5.40 -2.86 -9.95
C SER A 61 -5.69 -1.38 -9.70
N GLN A 62 -6.00 -0.66 -10.78
CA GLN A 62 -6.33 0.76 -10.72
C GLN A 62 -7.50 1.03 -9.77
N LYS A 63 -8.54 0.20 -9.84
CA LYS A 63 -9.76 0.38 -9.05
C LYS A 63 -9.48 0.14 -7.56
N GLN A 64 -8.74 -0.92 -7.22
CA GLN A 64 -8.34 -1.21 -5.85
C GLN A 64 -7.59 -0.01 -5.25
N LEU A 65 -6.53 0.43 -5.93
CA LEU A 65 -5.70 1.53 -5.44
C LEU A 65 -6.48 2.86 -5.34
N ARG A 66 -7.40 3.15 -6.26
CA ARG A 66 -8.26 4.33 -6.15
C ARG A 66 -9.11 4.32 -4.88
N GLU A 67 -9.73 3.21 -4.56
CA GLU A 67 -10.55 3.09 -3.35
C GLU A 67 -9.68 3.16 -2.09
N GLU A 68 -8.52 2.51 -2.06
CA GLU A 68 -7.58 2.61 -0.94
C GLU A 68 -7.09 4.04 -0.72
N LEU A 69 -6.73 4.75 -1.79
CA LEU A 69 -6.32 6.15 -1.70
C LEU A 69 -7.44 7.07 -1.23
N LYS A 70 -8.68 6.82 -1.66
CA LYS A 70 -9.84 7.56 -1.21
C LYS A 70 -10.10 7.40 0.30
N ILE A 71 -9.94 6.18 0.81
CA ILE A 71 -10.18 5.85 2.21
C ILE A 71 -8.99 6.28 3.08
N HIS A 72 -7.76 5.99 2.65
CA HIS A 72 -6.56 6.03 3.49
C HIS A 72 -5.53 7.08 3.08
N GLY A 73 -5.57 7.59 1.85
CA GLY A 73 -4.49 8.43 1.33
C GLY A 73 -4.19 9.66 2.19
N ASN A 74 -5.21 10.25 2.79
CA ASN A 74 -5.03 11.41 3.67
C ASN A 74 -4.82 11.05 5.16
N ALA A 75 -4.77 9.78 5.53
CA ALA A 75 -4.32 9.35 6.85
C ALA A 75 -2.79 9.47 7.01
N ALA A 76 -2.04 9.49 5.90
CA ALA A 76 -0.60 9.74 5.91
C ALA A 76 -0.29 11.24 6.03
N SER A 77 0.64 11.58 6.93
CA SER A 77 1.03 12.97 7.19
C SER A 77 2.24 13.42 6.40
N LYS A 78 3.13 12.49 5.95
CA LYS A 78 4.40 12.83 5.28
C LYS A 78 4.58 12.12 3.94
N TYR A 79 4.38 10.79 3.90
CA TYR A 79 4.70 9.98 2.71
C TYR A 79 3.62 8.97 2.37
N LEU A 80 3.34 8.84 1.06
CA LEU A 80 2.66 7.71 0.46
C LEU A 80 3.65 6.95 -0.41
N VAL A 81 3.73 5.64 -0.24
CA VAL A 81 4.66 4.77 -0.96
C VAL A 81 3.87 3.65 -1.61
N PHE A 82 4.06 3.47 -2.92
CA PHE A 82 3.38 2.45 -3.73
C PHE A 82 4.40 1.53 -4.34
N HIS A 83 4.26 0.23 -4.10
CA HIS A 83 5.07 -0.80 -4.74
C HIS A 83 4.49 -1.21 -6.10
N ASP A 84 5.28 -1.94 -6.90
CA ASP A 84 4.91 -2.51 -8.20
C ASP A 84 4.45 -1.51 -9.27
N THR A 85 4.76 -0.25 -9.10
CA THR A 85 4.32 0.85 -9.98
C THR A 85 5.04 0.92 -11.32
N HIS A 86 6.05 0.06 -11.57
CA HIS A 86 6.63 -0.12 -12.90
C HIS A 86 5.99 -1.31 -13.63
N THR A 87 5.94 -2.47 -13.00
CA THR A 87 5.38 -3.68 -13.59
C THR A 87 3.89 -3.54 -13.90
N TYR A 88 3.13 -2.99 -12.94
CA TYR A 88 1.69 -2.77 -13.07
C TYR A 88 1.32 -1.27 -13.20
N GLY A 89 2.28 -0.45 -13.59
CA GLY A 89 2.08 1.00 -13.70
C GLY A 89 1.01 1.41 -14.70
N VAL A 90 0.98 0.75 -15.86
CA VAL A 90 0.09 1.09 -16.99
C VAL A 90 -0.86 -0.04 -17.40
N ARG A 91 -0.93 -1.10 -16.60
CA ARG A 91 -1.86 -2.24 -16.78
C ARG A 91 -2.09 -2.94 -15.45
N ASP A 92 -3.29 -3.39 -15.22
CA ASP A 92 -3.63 -4.16 -14.03
C ASP A 92 -3.02 -5.57 -14.05
N GLU A 93 -2.81 -6.13 -12.86
CA GLU A 93 -2.41 -7.52 -12.69
C GLU A 93 -3.50 -8.47 -13.18
N GLN A 94 -3.11 -9.45 -14.00
CA GLN A 94 -4.01 -10.40 -14.66
C GLN A 94 -3.95 -11.82 -14.09
N ALA A 95 -3.04 -12.08 -13.14
CA ALA A 95 -2.70 -13.43 -12.70
C ALA A 95 -3.91 -14.28 -12.26
N ASP A 96 -4.95 -13.65 -11.72
CA ASP A 96 -6.13 -14.34 -11.18
C ASP A 96 -7.42 -14.18 -12.00
N TRP A 97 -7.34 -13.56 -13.18
CA TRP A 97 -8.56 -13.31 -13.99
C TRP A 97 -9.30 -14.57 -14.41
N ALA A 98 -8.56 -15.66 -14.67
CA ALA A 98 -9.15 -16.95 -15.00
C ALA A 98 -9.90 -17.58 -13.82
N LYS A 99 -9.42 -17.36 -12.60
CA LYS A 99 -10.02 -17.88 -11.36
C LYS A 99 -11.11 -16.96 -10.79
N ASN A 100 -11.06 -15.67 -11.12
CA ASN A 100 -11.99 -14.69 -10.60
C ASN A 100 -12.46 -13.72 -11.71
N PRO A 101 -13.55 -14.07 -12.43
CA PRO A 101 -14.10 -13.24 -13.51
C PRO A 101 -14.45 -11.80 -13.08
N ASN A 102 -14.81 -11.59 -11.82
CA ASN A 102 -15.10 -10.27 -11.28
C ASN A 102 -13.89 -9.36 -11.29
N ARG A 103 -12.68 -9.89 -11.08
CA ARG A 103 -11.43 -9.13 -11.20
C ARG A 103 -11.20 -8.65 -12.63
N LYS A 104 -11.48 -9.48 -13.63
CA LYS A 104 -11.41 -9.10 -15.04
C LYS A 104 -12.37 -7.96 -15.39
N ALA A 105 -13.59 -7.99 -14.87
CA ALA A 105 -14.57 -6.94 -15.06
C ALA A 105 -14.17 -5.59 -14.41
N MET A 106 -13.18 -5.62 -13.50
CA MET A 106 -12.64 -4.45 -12.83
C MET A 106 -11.31 -3.97 -13.45
N ALA A 107 -10.90 -4.55 -14.58
CA ALA A 107 -9.65 -4.20 -15.24
C ALA A 107 -9.58 -2.71 -15.57
N GLY A 108 -8.43 -2.13 -15.27
CA GLY A 108 -8.13 -0.72 -15.49
C GLY A 108 -6.79 -0.53 -16.19
N GLN A 109 -6.27 0.66 -16.10
CA GLN A 109 -5.04 1.10 -16.77
C GLN A 109 -3.82 1.05 -15.84
N GLY A 110 -3.84 0.24 -14.79
CA GLY A 110 -2.74 0.07 -13.85
C GLY A 110 -2.71 1.10 -12.72
N LEU A 111 -1.64 1.08 -11.95
CA LEU A 111 -1.53 1.82 -10.70
C LEU A 111 -1.27 3.32 -10.89
N LEU A 112 -0.43 3.70 -11.87
CA LEU A 112 -0.03 5.09 -12.04
C LEU A 112 -1.19 6.05 -12.32
N PRO A 113 -2.20 5.74 -13.14
CA PRO A 113 -3.36 6.60 -13.30
C PRO A 113 -4.10 6.86 -11.98
N ALA A 114 -4.22 5.87 -11.08
CA ALA A 114 -4.83 6.08 -9.78
C ALA A 114 -4.02 7.04 -8.89
N VAL A 115 -2.69 6.91 -8.92
CA VAL A 115 -1.78 7.81 -8.19
C VAL A 115 -1.84 9.25 -8.75
N ILE A 116 -1.86 9.39 -10.08
CA ILE A 116 -1.95 10.70 -10.75
C ILE A 116 -3.28 11.38 -10.41
N ASP A 117 -4.40 10.68 -10.54
CA ASP A 117 -5.72 11.21 -10.20
C ASP A 117 -5.80 11.66 -8.74
N PHE A 118 -5.19 10.88 -7.84
CA PHE A 118 -5.11 11.25 -6.43
C PHE A 118 -4.32 12.54 -6.20
N VAL A 119 -3.16 12.71 -6.85
CA VAL A 119 -2.35 13.93 -6.72
C VAL A 119 -3.09 15.15 -7.30
N ILE A 120 -3.80 14.98 -8.42
CA ILE A 120 -4.62 16.06 -9.01
C ILE A 120 -5.72 16.48 -8.04
N ALA A 121 -6.41 15.53 -7.43
CA ALA A 121 -7.50 15.81 -6.48
C ALA A 121 -7.00 16.32 -5.11
N ASN A 122 -5.73 16.10 -4.79
CA ASN A 122 -5.12 16.43 -3.50
C ASN A 122 -3.81 17.22 -3.71
N PRO A 123 -3.87 18.53 -4.03
CA PRO A 123 -2.71 19.33 -4.45
C PRO A 123 -1.64 19.53 -3.37
N HIS A 124 -1.92 19.15 -2.12
CA HIS A 124 -0.93 19.10 -1.04
C HIS A 124 -0.01 17.88 -1.12
N TRP A 125 -0.25 16.94 -2.06
CA TRP A 125 0.66 15.85 -2.39
C TRP A 125 1.46 16.18 -3.65
N LYS A 126 2.71 15.75 -3.72
CA LYS A 126 3.56 15.85 -4.92
C LYS A 126 4.37 14.58 -5.12
N PHE A 127 4.71 14.28 -6.36
CA PHE A 127 5.67 13.23 -6.67
C PHE A 127 7.03 13.61 -6.10
N LYS A 128 7.63 12.69 -5.34
CA LYS A 128 9.00 12.81 -4.83
C LYS A 128 9.96 11.95 -5.62
N MET A 129 9.56 10.72 -5.92
CA MET A 129 10.43 9.74 -6.55
C MET A 129 9.62 8.68 -7.30
N HIS A 130 10.18 8.21 -8.42
CA HIS A 130 9.77 6.99 -9.10
C HIS A 130 11.02 6.18 -9.44
N LYS A 131 11.04 4.92 -9.06
CA LYS A 131 12.09 3.93 -9.36
C LYS A 131 11.49 2.76 -10.13
N THR A 132 12.26 2.21 -11.07
CA THR A 132 11.80 1.12 -11.95
C THR A 132 12.34 -0.27 -11.56
N ASN A 133 13.35 -0.31 -10.70
CA ASN A 133 13.90 -1.57 -10.18
C ASN A 133 12.92 -2.24 -9.19
N ASN A 134 13.06 -3.57 -9.00
CA ASN A 134 12.20 -4.37 -8.12
C ASN A 134 10.70 -4.12 -8.35
N ASN A 135 10.26 -4.23 -9.60
CA ASN A 135 8.89 -3.98 -10.06
C ASN A 135 8.41 -2.53 -9.96
N GLY A 136 9.21 -1.64 -9.40
CA GLY A 136 8.92 -0.22 -9.30
C GLY A 136 8.43 0.25 -7.94
N LEU A 137 8.84 1.47 -7.61
CA LEU A 137 8.45 2.16 -6.38
C LEU A 137 8.12 3.61 -6.70
N THR A 138 6.93 4.06 -6.34
CA THR A 138 6.54 5.48 -6.42
C THR A 138 6.36 6.04 -5.02
N VAL A 139 6.90 7.22 -4.79
CA VAL A 139 6.78 7.94 -3.51
C VAL A 139 6.16 9.29 -3.75
N LEU A 140 5.08 9.57 -3.02
CA LEU A 140 4.56 10.92 -2.87
C LEU A 140 5.01 11.49 -1.53
N GLU A 141 5.22 12.81 -1.51
CA GLU A 141 5.54 13.59 -0.32
C GLU A 141 4.49 14.67 -0.12
N ARG A 142 4.06 14.85 1.12
CA ARG A 142 3.16 15.94 1.47
C ARG A 142 3.92 17.26 1.46
N ARG A 143 3.35 18.29 0.86
CA ARG A 143 3.88 19.65 0.91
C ARG A 143 3.69 20.18 2.32
N GLY A 144 4.72 20.78 2.88
CA GLY A 144 4.66 21.51 4.14
C GLY A 144 3.84 22.77 4.03
#